data_973eee79c3b6906f0c2f3261ada84c88
#
_entry.id   973eee79c3b6906f0c2f3261ada84c88
#
_cell.length_a   1.000
_cell.length_b   1.000
_cell.length_c   1.000
_cell.angle_alpha   90.00
_cell.angle_beta   90.00
_cell.angle_gamma   90.00
#
_symmetry.space_group_name_H-M   'P 1'
#
loop_
_entity.id
_entity.type
_entity.pdbx_description
1 polymer ?
#
loop_
_entity_poly.entity_id
_entity_poly.type
_entity_poly.pdbx_seq_one_letter_code
_entity_poly.pdbx_strand_id
1 'polypeptide(L)'
;MVRNFFVIFFVIFVFIPTVQAADDAKYRELLSKHYRLEKPDGAGPFPAIMMVPGCSGFDAEFQKAFFDDVQSDLVELGFVTLRVNYLAARNAPSCWPHVAFEDVAGDIGIATEYLRQQPFVKKEAINVMGWSYGAGCALRALGRIEGREPVQVDAMVAYYPYCQAALKWDSEVPVLVLVGAIDNTAPLSRCEMIFNDLPKRNKLTVRVYDNAHHAFDNFTLPAEMQYRFGTIGYNEAAAKSAWKEVTNFLRK
;
A
#
# COMPACT_ATOMS: atom_id res chain seq x y z
N MET A 1 -61.20 -15.66 -38.39
CA MET A 1 -60.33 -14.76 -37.63
C MET A 1 -59.70 -15.55 -36.48
N VAL A 2 -58.44 -15.97 -36.62
CA VAL A 2 -57.71 -16.73 -35.57
C VAL A 2 -56.80 -15.70 -34.89
N ARG A 3 -57.04 -15.44 -33.60
CA ARG A 3 -56.24 -14.53 -32.79
C ARG A 3 -55.07 -15.36 -32.19
N ASN A 4 -53.86 -15.13 -32.70
CA ASN A 4 -52.65 -15.65 -32.10
C ASN A 4 -52.33 -14.87 -30.82
N PHE A 5 -52.37 -15.54 -29.67
CA PHE A 5 -51.82 -15.01 -28.41
C PHE A 5 -50.33 -15.35 -28.35
N PHE A 6 -49.49 -14.34 -28.46
CA PHE A 6 -48.05 -14.48 -28.12
C PHE A 6 -47.93 -14.41 -26.60
N VAL A 7 -47.55 -15.52 -25.98
CA VAL A 7 -47.15 -15.55 -24.57
C VAL A 7 -45.66 -15.25 -24.52
N ILE A 8 -45.32 -14.05 -24.01
CA ILE A 8 -43.93 -13.67 -23.77
C ILE A 8 -43.50 -14.27 -22.42
N PHE A 9 -42.66 -15.29 -22.47
CA PHE A 9 -42.00 -15.80 -21.27
C PHE A 9 -40.85 -14.85 -20.85
N PHE A 10 -41.03 -14.11 -19.74
CA PHE A 10 -39.91 -13.42 -19.07
C PHE A 10 -39.07 -14.47 -18.32
N VAL A 11 -37.92 -14.77 -18.84
CA VAL A 11 -36.92 -15.57 -18.11
C VAL A 11 -36.20 -14.62 -17.15
N ILE A 12 -36.55 -14.68 -15.87
CA ILE A 12 -35.82 -13.99 -14.80
C ILE A 12 -34.53 -14.78 -14.54
N PHE A 13 -33.39 -14.27 -15.02
CA PHE A 13 -32.09 -14.77 -14.63
C PHE A 13 -31.82 -14.38 -13.17
N VAL A 14 -32.04 -15.31 -12.25
CA VAL A 14 -31.59 -15.17 -10.86
C VAL A 14 -30.08 -15.40 -10.86
N PHE A 15 -29.29 -14.34 -10.70
CA PHE A 15 -27.85 -14.43 -10.52
C PHE A 15 -27.58 -14.95 -9.10
N ILE A 16 -27.31 -16.24 -8.96
CA ILE A 16 -26.83 -16.82 -7.70
C ILE A 16 -25.31 -16.66 -7.70
N PRO A 17 -24.72 -15.82 -6.79
CA PRO A 17 -23.27 -15.70 -6.72
C PRO A 17 -22.67 -17.06 -6.36
N THR A 18 -21.51 -17.35 -6.95
CA THR A 18 -20.74 -18.53 -6.58
C THR A 18 -20.26 -18.39 -5.13
N VAL A 19 -19.99 -19.52 -4.45
CA VAL A 19 -19.47 -19.52 -3.06
C VAL A 19 -18.23 -18.62 -2.94
N GLN A 20 -17.32 -18.70 -3.89
CA GLN A 20 -16.12 -17.85 -3.93
C GLN A 20 -16.44 -16.35 -3.98
N ALA A 21 -17.38 -15.91 -4.79
CA ALA A 21 -17.76 -14.51 -4.89
C ALA A 21 -18.43 -13.99 -3.59
N ALA A 22 -19.14 -14.86 -2.87
CA ALA A 22 -19.72 -14.53 -1.58
C ALA A 22 -18.64 -14.38 -0.48
N ASP A 23 -17.64 -15.25 -0.49
CA ASP A 23 -16.50 -15.20 0.44
C ASP A 23 -15.64 -13.94 0.16
N ASP A 24 -15.40 -13.61 -1.10
CA ASP A 24 -14.69 -12.39 -1.50
C ASP A 24 -15.44 -11.12 -1.07
N ALA A 25 -16.76 -11.08 -1.21
CA ALA A 25 -17.58 -9.95 -0.77
C ALA A 25 -17.55 -9.78 0.75
N LYS A 26 -17.64 -10.88 1.49
CA LYS A 26 -17.54 -10.88 2.96
C LYS A 26 -16.18 -10.41 3.44
N TYR A 27 -15.11 -10.83 2.78
CA TYR A 27 -13.77 -10.39 3.13
C TYR A 27 -13.56 -8.90 2.82
N ARG A 28 -14.07 -8.38 1.68
CA ARG A 28 -14.05 -6.94 1.35
C ARG A 28 -14.75 -6.10 2.42
N GLU A 29 -15.92 -6.56 2.88
CA GLU A 29 -16.64 -5.92 3.98
C GLU A 29 -15.84 -5.94 5.29
N LEU A 30 -15.23 -7.07 5.63
CA LEU A 30 -14.39 -7.21 6.83
C LEU A 30 -13.18 -6.26 6.77
N LEU A 31 -12.45 -6.23 5.66
CA LEU A 31 -11.29 -5.37 5.49
C LEU A 31 -11.67 -3.89 5.60
N SER A 32 -12.82 -3.49 5.03
CA SER A 32 -13.28 -2.11 5.07
C SER A 32 -13.62 -1.62 6.48
N LYS A 33 -14.00 -2.49 7.40
CA LYS A 33 -14.23 -2.15 8.82
C LYS A 33 -12.95 -1.74 9.56
N HIS A 34 -11.79 -2.10 8.99
CA HIS A 34 -10.47 -1.77 9.52
C HIS A 34 -9.76 -0.68 8.71
N TYR A 35 -10.49 0.04 7.87
CA TYR A 35 -10.00 1.23 7.21
C TYR A 35 -10.10 2.45 8.14
N ARG A 36 -9.07 3.30 8.08
CA ARG A 36 -9.14 4.65 8.61
C ARG A 36 -8.93 5.62 7.45
N LEU A 37 -10.01 6.28 7.05
CA LEU A 37 -10.02 7.26 5.99
C LEU A 37 -10.09 8.67 6.58
N GLU A 38 -9.21 9.56 6.11
CA GLU A 38 -9.25 10.99 6.39
C GLU A 38 -9.13 11.76 5.07
N LYS A 39 -9.66 12.98 5.04
CA LYS A 39 -9.65 13.80 3.84
C LYS A 39 -9.48 15.27 4.17
N PRO A 40 -8.96 16.07 3.22
CA PRO A 40 -8.96 17.52 3.35
C PRO A 40 -10.38 18.09 3.46
N ASP A 41 -10.49 19.30 3.99
CA ASP A 41 -11.74 20.05 3.95
C ASP A 41 -12.18 20.36 2.52
N GLY A 42 -13.50 20.43 2.31
CA GLY A 42 -14.08 20.72 1.01
C GLY A 42 -14.68 19.52 0.29
N ALA A 43 -15.18 19.76 -0.91
CA ALA A 43 -15.92 18.76 -1.69
C ALA A 43 -15.02 17.82 -2.51
N GLY A 44 -13.79 18.24 -2.85
CA GLY A 44 -12.90 17.50 -3.76
C GLY A 44 -13.28 17.70 -5.24
N PRO A 45 -12.90 16.79 -6.16
CA PRO A 45 -12.16 15.55 -5.87
C PRO A 45 -10.69 15.79 -5.56
N PHE A 46 -10.16 15.07 -4.57
CA PHE A 46 -8.78 15.13 -4.12
C PHE A 46 -7.97 13.91 -4.60
N PRO A 47 -6.66 14.04 -4.81
CA PRO A 47 -5.79 12.88 -4.94
C PRO A 47 -5.84 12.03 -3.67
N ALA A 48 -5.56 10.73 -3.78
CA ALA A 48 -5.59 9.82 -2.64
C ALA A 48 -4.28 9.09 -2.44
N ILE A 49 -3.98 8.72 -1.20
CA ILE A 49 -2.85 7.86 -0.81
C ILE A 49 -3.34 6.73 0.08
N MET A 50 -3.10 5.50 -0.34
CA MET A 50 -3.18 4.34 0.54
C MET A 50 -1.90 4.24 1.37
N MET A 51 -2.04 4.01 2.66
CA MET A 51 -0.96 3.74 3.60
C MET A 51 -0.97 2.25 3.96
N VAL A 52 0.14 1.55 3.72
CA VAL A 52 0.28 0.11 3.96
C VAL A 52 1.43 -0.12 4.94
N PRO A 53 1.16 -0.54 6.19
CA PRO A 53 2.16 -0.60 7.24
C PRO A 53 3.10 -1.79 7.09
N GLY A 54 4.23 -1.74 7.81
CA GLY A 54 5.11 -2.89 8.00
C GLY A 54 4.53 -3.95 8.94
N CYS A 55 5.38 -4.89 9.37
CA CYS A 55 4.99 -6.05 10.18
C CYS A 55 4.38 -5.72 11.55
N SER A 56 4.62 -4.53 12.10
CA SER A 56 4.05 -4.10 13.37
C SER A 56 2.66 -3.48 13.26
N GLY A 57 2.17 -3.27 12.05
CA GLY A 57 0.87 -2.63 11.81
C GLY A 57 0.85 -1.14 12.18
N PHE A 58 -0.35 -0.58 12.30
CA PHE A 58 -0.59 0.80 12.73
C PHE A 58 -0.75 0.92 14.25
N ASP A 59 -1.18 -0.15 14.92
CA ASP A 59 -1.69 -0.11 16.29
C ASP A 59 -0.62 -0.41 17.35
N ALA A 60 0.59 -0.83 16.95
CA ALA A 60 1.69 -0.99 17.88
C ALA A 60 2.04 0.36 18.54
N GLU A 61 2.35 0.35 19.84
CA GLU A 61 2.55 1.54 20.66
C GLU A 61 3.52 2.55 20.02
N PHE A 62 4.65 2.07 19.50
CA PHE A 62 5.66 2.89 18.83
C PHE A 62 5.31 3.28 17.39
N GLN A 63 4.20 2.79 16.83
CA GLN A 63 3.76 3.11 15.47
C GLN A 63 2.60 4.11 15.44
N LYS A 64 1.78 4.12 16.48
CA LYS A 64 0.52 4.86 16.46
C LYS A 64 0.74 6.37 16.25
N ALA A 65 1.57 7.00 17.08
CA ALA A 65 1.84 8.44 16.97
C ALA A 65 2.51 8.79 15.64
N PHE A 66 3.45 7.96 15.17
CA PHE A 66 4.12 8.15 13.89
C PHE A 66 3.13 8.14 12.73
N PHE A 67 2.26 7.14 12.64
CA PHE A 67 1.30 7.08 11.54
C PHE A 67 0.17 8.10 11.65
N ASP A 68 -0.20 8.53 12.87
CA ASP A 68 -1.14 9.63 13.06
C ASP A 68 -0.57 10.94 12.50
N ASP A 69 0.71 11.23 12.74
CA ASP A 69 1.43 12.37 12.21
C ASP A 69 1.56 12.33 10.67
N VAL A 70 2.07 11.22 10.14
CA VAL A 70 2.18 11.04 8.67
C VAL A 70 0.82 11.18 7.98
N GLN A 71 -0.25 10.65 8.56
CA GLN A 71 -1.59 10.79 7.98
C GLN A 71 -2.06 12.25 7.99
N SER A 72 -1.84 12.98 9.10
CA SER A 72 -2.16 14.40 9.21
C SER A 72 -1.41 15.23 8.17
N ASP A 73 -0.11 15.04 8.05
CA ASP A 73 0.72 15.72 7.06
C ASP A 73 0.25 15.50 5.63
N LEU A 74 -0.13 14.27 5.28
CA LEU A 74 -0.64 13.94 3.95
C LEU A 74 -2.00 14.61 3.68
N VAL A 75 -2.87 14.69 4.69
CA VAL A 75 -4.15 15.42 4.58
C VAL A 75 -3.90 16.92 4.41
N GLU A 76 -2.95 17.51 5.14
CA GLU A 76 -2.56 18.91 4.97
C GLU A 76 -1.94 19.21 3.60
N LEU A 77 -1.26 18.21 2.99
CA LEU A 77 -0.76 18.28 1.62
C LEU A 77 -1.88 18.15 0.56
N GLY A 78 -3.12 17.93 0.96
CA GLY A 78 -4.28 17.87 0.10
C GLY A 78 -4.68 16.47 -0.38
N PHE A 79 -4.19 15.41 0.25
CA PHE A 79 -4.54 14.03 -0.10
C PHE A 79 -5.66 13.47 0.78
N VAL A 80 -6.57 12.73 0.17
CA VAL A 80 -7.36 11.73 0.89
C VAL A 80 -6.41 10.61 1.30
N THR A 81 -6.44 10.21 2.56
CA THR A 81 -5.59 9.12 3.07
C THR A 81 -6.44 7.93 3.48
N LEU A 82 -5.94 6.73 3.21
CA LEU A 82 -6.58 5.48 3.61
C LEU A 82 -5.56 4.54 4.25
N ARG A 83 -5.64 4.32 5.56
CA ARG A 83 -4.88 3.24 6.22
C ARG A 83 -5.53 1.90 5.93
N VAL A 84 -4.76 0.97 5.36
CA VAL A 84 -5.18 -0.40 5.08
C VAL A 84 -4.67 -1.30 6.19
N ASN A 85 -5.47 -1.51 7.22
CA ASN A 85 -5.06 -2.30 8.39
C ASN A 85 -5.29 -3.80 8.15
N TYR A 86 -4.46 -4.38 7.29
CA TYR A 86 -4.53 -5.78 6.89
C TYR A 86 -4.29 -6.77 8.05
N LEU A 87 -3.55 -6.34 9.10
CA LEU A 87 -3.33 -7.15 10.31
C LEU A 87 -4.61 -7.25 11.15
N ALA A 88 -5.26 -6.12 11.41
CA ALA A 88 -6.50 -6.11 12.19
C ALA A 88 -7.62 -6.89 11.48
N ALA A 89 -7.73 -6.77 10.16
CA ALA A 89 -8.71 -7.54 9.38
C ALA A 89 -8.53 -9.07 9.51
N ARG A 90 -7.32 -9.54 9.81
CA ARG A 90 -7.00 -10.96 10.00
C ARG A 90 -6.83 -11.36 11.46
N ASN A 91 -7.01 -10.42 12.40
CA ASN A 91 -6.68 -10.61 13.81
C ASN A 91 -5.24 -11.14 14.00
N ALA A 92 -4.32 -10.67 13.16
CA ALA A 92 -2.93 -11.11 13.14
C ALA A 92 -2.04 -10.19 14.00
N PRO A 93 -1.23 -10.74 14.92
CA PRO A 93 -0.38 -9.93 15.80
C PRO A 93 0.83 -9.32 15.07
N SER A 94 1.17 -9.85 13.91
CA SER A 94 2.26 -9.36 13.04
C SER A 94 2.14 -9.97 11.65
N CYS A 95 2.89 -9.45 10.67
CA CYS A 95 2.88 -9.99 9.32
C CYS A 95 3.45 -11.41 9.24
N TRP A 96 4.59 -11.68 9.85
CA TRP A 96 5.26 -12.98 9.76
C TRP A 96 5.08 -13.80 11.04
N PRO A 97 4.74 -15.09 10.94
CA PRO A 97 4.42 -15.89 9.73
C PRO A 97 2.93 -15.89 9.33
N HIS A 98 2.14 -14.89 9.76
CA HIS A 98 0.68 -14.96 9.81
C HIS A 98 -0.04 -14.45 8.54
N VAL A 99 0.65 -13.65 7.70
CA VAL A 99 0.03 -13.03 6.53
C VAL A 99 0.93 -13.21 5.32
N ALA A 100 0.40 -13.74 4.23
CA ALA A 100 1.13 -13.90 2.99
C ALA A 100 1.25 -12.57 2.21
N PHE A 101 2.28 -12.46 1.39
CA PHE A 101 2.46 -11.28 0.52
C PHE A 101 1.32 -11.11 -0.47
N GLU A 102 0.81 -12.22 -1.00
CA GLU A 102 -0.32 -12.28 -1.92
C GLU A 102 -1.58 -11.70 -1.33
N ASP A 103 -1.84 -12.00 -0.05
CA ASP A 103 -3.01 -11.51 0.68
C ASP A 103 -3.00 -9.98 0.78
N VAL A 104 -1.87 -9.41 1.23
CA VAL A 104 -1.75 -7.95 1.36
C VAL A 104 -1.77 -7.26 -0.01
N ALA A 105 -1.16 -7.89 -1.02
CA ALA A 105 -1.24 -7.39 -2.39
C ALA A 105 -2.68 -7.40 -2.93
N GLY A 106 -3.49 -8.39 -2.55
CA GLY A 106 -4.93 -8.43 -2.79
C GLY A 106 -5.69 -7.31 -2.08
N ASP A 107 -5.37 -7.07 -0.81
CA ASP A 107 -5.97 -6.00 0.00
C ASP A 107 -5.72 -4.61 -0.60
N ILE A 108 -4.53 -4.38 -1.17
CA ILE A 108 -4.21 -3.13 -1.88
C ILE A 108 -5.12 -2.96 -3.11
N GLY A 109 -5.40 -4.02 -3.85
CA GLY A 109 -6.36 -4.01 -4.94
C GLY A 109 -7.78 -3.64 -4.47
N ILE A 110 -8.25 -4.28 -3.40
CA ILE A 110 -9.56 -4.01 -2.78
C ILE A 110 -9.64 -2.55 -2.31
N ALA A 111 -8.60 -2.05 -1.65
CA ALA A 111 -8.54 -0.68 -1.15
C ALA A 111 -8.48 0.35 -2.29
N THR A 112 -7.82 0.03 -3.41
CA THR A 112 -7.82 0.87 -4.61
C THR A 112 -9.24 1.02 -5.18
N GLU A 113 -9.97 -0.09 -5.30
CA GLU A 113 -11.36 -0.06 -5.77
C GLU A 113 -12.28 0.69 -4.79
N TYR A 114 -12.07 0.54 -3.48
CA TYR A 114 -12.78 1.30 -2.47
C TYR A 114 -12.58 2.81 -2.63
N LEU A 115 -11.33 3.27 -2.83
CA LEU A 115 -11.02 4.68 -3.06
C LEU A 115 -11.65 5.21 -4.35
N ARG A 116 -11.63 4.43 -5.45
CA ARG A 116 -12.27 4.81 -6.72
C ARG A 116 -13.78 5.03 -6.63
N GLN A 117 -14.42 4.40 -5.67
CA GLN A 117 -15.86 4.55 -5.43
C GLN A 117 -16.21 5.80 -4.61
N GLN A 118 -15.24 6.46 -3.98
CA GLN A 118 -15.49 7.65 -3.18
C GLN A 118 -15.72 8.88 -4.08
N PRO A 119 -16.83 9.62 -3.90
CA PRO A 119 -17.18 10.76 -4.78
C PRO A 119 -16.18 11.93 -4.66
N PHE A 120 -15.44 12.01 -3.55
CA PHE A 120 -14.46 13.03 -3.26
C PHE A 120 -13.03 12.65 -3.65
N VAL A 121 -12.81 11.47 -4.26
CA VAL A 121 -11.50 10.99 -4.73
C VAL A 121 -11.35 11.19 -6.22
N LYS A 122 -10.22 11.76 -6.64
CA LYS A 122 -9.79 11.83 -8.03
C LYS A 122 -9.27 10.46 -8.45
N LYS A 123 -10.07 9.74 -9.23
CA LYS A 123 -9.88 8.30 -9.54
C LYS A 123 -8.57 7.99 -10.27
N GLU A 124 -8.03 8.97 -11.00
CA GLU A 124 -6.79 8.88 -11.76
C GLU A 124 -5.55 9.23 -10.93
N ALA A 125 -5.72 9.74 -9.71
CA ALA A 125 -4.64 10.17 -8.82
C ALA A 125 -4.67 9.41 -7.49
N ILE A 126 -4.64 8.09 -7.56
CA ILE A 126 -4.55 7.21 -6.40
C ILE A 126 -3.11 6.70 -6.29
N ASN A 127 -2.49 6.96 -5.14
CA ASN A 127 -1.12 6.61 -4.84
C ASN A 127 -1.04 5.55 -3.73
N VAL A 128 0.10 4.89 -3.63
CA VAL A 128 0.41 3.95 -2.53
C VAL A 128 1.66 4.41 -1.80
N MET A 129 1.61 4.45 -0.47
CA MET A 129 2.76 4.63 0.39
C MET A 129 2.87 3.44 1.33
N GLY A 130 3.98 2.72 1.23
CA GLY A 130 4.19 1.51 2.02
C GLY A 130 5.48 1.56 2.81
N TRP A 131 5.49 0.83 3.94
CA TRP A 131 6.65 0.68 4.81
C TRP A 131 7.04 -0.78 4.95
N SER A 132 8.34 -1.09 4.84
CA SER A 132 8.89 -2.43 5.10
C SER A 132 8.14 -3.53 4.35
N TYR A 133 7.52 -4.45 5.08
CA TYR A 133 6.69 -5.53 4.54
C TYR A 133 5.56 -5.01 3.65
N GLY A 134 4.84 -3.97 4.10
CA GLY A 134 3.77 -3.34 3.33
C GLY A 134 4.26 -2.72 2.02
N ALA A 135 5.47 -2.11 2.02
CA ALA A 135 6.09 -1.60 0.81
C ALA A 135 6.44 -2.73 -0.17
N GLY A 136 6.99 -3.85 0.33
CA GLY A 136 7.24 -5.04 -0.49
C GLY A 136 5.96 -5.64 -1.10
N CYS A 137 4.89 -5.71 -0.31
CA CYS A 137 3.57 -6.15 -0.79
C CYS A 137 2.98 -5.20 -1.83
N ALA A 138 3.19 -3.88 -1.67
CA ALA A 138 2.74 -2.90 -2.66
C ALA A 138 3.52 -3.03 -3.98
N LEU A 139 4.84 -3.20 -3.95
CA LEU A 139 5.61 -3.54 -5.15
C LEU A 139 5.04 -4.78 -5.84
N ARG A 140 4.72 -5.84 -5.07
CA ARG A 140 4.10 -7.05 -5.59
C ARG A 140 2.72 -6.80 -6.20
N ALA A 141 1.91 -5.94 -5.58
CA ALA A 141 0.59 -5.58 -6.09
C ALA A 141 0.65 -4.88 -7.45
N LEU A 142 1.67 -4.04 -7.67
CA LEU A 142 1.87 -3.29 -8.90
C LEU A 142 2.56 -4.10 -9.99
N GLY A 143 3.19 -5.23 -9.65
CA GLY A 143 3.86 -6.11 -10.59
C GLY A 143 2.91 -7.09 -11.28
N ARG A 144 3.31 -7.59 -12.45
CA ARG A 144 2.61 -8.70 -13.11
C ARG A 144 2.83 -9.99 -12.36
N ILE A 145 1.76 -10.61 -11.93
CA ILE A 145 1.74 -11.92 -11.27
C ILE A 145 0.84 -12.82 -12.09
N GLU A 146 1.26 -14.05 -12.32
CA GLU A 146 0.45 -15.02 -13.04
C GLU A 146 -0.94 -15.16 -12.39
N GLY A 147 -1.98 -15.03 -13.18
CA GLY A 147 -3.36 -15.13 -12.74
C GLY A 147 -3.94 -13.87 -12.08
N ARG A 148 -3.19 -12.74 -12.02
CA ARG A 148 -3.71 -11.47 -11.47
C ARG A 148 -3.22 -10.27 -12.26
N GLU A 149 -4.15 -9.38 -12.59
CA GLU A 149 -3.80 -8.09 -13.19
C GLU A 149 -3.13 -7.17 -12.16
N PRO A 150 -2.11 -6.39 -12.57
CA PRO A 150 -1.46 -5.40 -11.72
C PRO A 150 -2.45 -4.35 -11.21
N VAL A 151 -2.33 -4.00 -9.94
CA VAL A 151 -3.10 -2.89 -9.37
C VAL A 151 -2.64 -1.59 -10.04
N GLN A 152 -3.58 -0.82 -10.56
CA GLN A 152 -3.31 0.44 -11.24
C GLN A 152 -3.36 1.59 -10.24
N VAL A 153 -2.23 2.26 -10.06
CA VAL A 153 -2.09 3.49 -9.26
C VAL A 153 -1.24 4.50 -10.02
N ASP A 154 -1.29 5.76 -9.59
CA ASP A 154 -0.56 6.84 -10.25
C ASP A 154 0.93 6.83 -9.88
N ALA A 155 1.25 6.67 -8.61
CA ALA A 155 2.63 6.55 -8.13
C ALA A 155 2.72 5.73 -6.83
N MET A 156 3.94 5.31 -6.49
CA MET A 156 4.23 4.59 -5.25
C MET A 156 5.45 5.17 -4.53
N VAL A 157 5.33 5.33 -3.22
CA VAL A 157 6.45 5.57 -2.29
C VAL A 157 6.70 4.31 -1.47
N ALA A 158 7.93 3.83 -1.45
CA ALA A 158 8.35 2.63 -0.76
C ALA A 158 9.47 2.94 0.25
N TYR A 159 9.11 3.01 1.52
CA TYR A 159 10.07 3.13 2.60
C TYR A 159 10.66 1.76 2.94
N TYR A 160 12.00 1.64 2.83
CA TYR A 160 12.79 0.45 3.16
C TYR A 160 12.06 -0.88 2.86
N PRO A 161 11.66 -1.09 1.57
CA PRO A 161 10.77 -2.19 1.20
C PRO A 161 11.40 -3.56 1.47
N TYR A 162 10.59 -4.51 1.95
CA TYR A 162 10.97 -5.91 2.00
C TYR A 162 10.87 -6.52 0.60
N CYS A 163 11.91 -6.31 -0.21
CA CYS A 163 11.91 -6.58 -1.65
C CYS A 163 11.74 -8.06 -2.03
N GLN A 164 12.01 -9.00 -1.12
CA GLN A 164 11.74 -10.42 -1.36
C GLN A 164 10.27 -10.72 -1.68
N ALA A 165 9.35 -9.85 -1.27
CA ALA A 165 7.95 -9.94 -1.65
C ALA A 165 7.71 -9.71 -3.15
N ALA A 166 8.60 -9.01 -3.85
CA ALA A 166 8.44 -8.51 -5.21
C ALA A 166 9.34 -9.21 -6.24
N LEU A 167 9.63 -10.50 -6.08
CA LEU A 167 10.61 -11.28 -6.84
C LEU A 167 10.50 -11.22 -8.39
N LYS A 168 9.39 -10.76 -8.95
CA LYS A 168 9.17 -10.58 -10.40
C LYS A 168 8.42 -9.28 -10.63
N TRP A 169 9.01 -8.17 -10.22
CA TRP A 169 8.37 -6.88 -10.41
C TRP A 169 8.56 -6.39 -11.85
N ASP A 170 7.45 -6.23 -12.58
CA ASP A 170 7.37 -5.57 -13.88
C ASP A 170 6.20 -4.59 -13.82
N SER A 171 6.49 -3.30 -13.70
CA SER A 171 5.48 -2.25 -13.57
C SER A 171 5.93 -0.96 -14.26
N GLU A 172 4.98 -0.23 -14.84
CA GLU A 172 5.21 1.10 -15.40
C GLU A 172 4.92 2.24 -14.42
N VAL A 173 4.41 1.90 -13.24
CA VAL A 173 4.09 2.88 -12.19
C VAL A 173 5.40 3.53 -11.70
N PRO A 174 5.46 4.88 -11.63
CA PRO A 174 6.58 5.56 -11.00
C PRO A 174 6.74 5.15 -9.53
N VAL A 175 7.95 4.77 -9.13
CA VAL A 175 8.24 4.35 -7.75
C VAL A 175 9.42 5.12 -7.19
N LEU A 176 9.23 5.70 -6.00
CA LEU A 176 10.28 6.27 -5.16
C LEU A 176 10.61 5.28 -4.03
N VAL A 177 11.84 4.78 -4.01
CA VAL A 177 12.35 3.86 -2.98
C VAL A 177 13.31 4.62 -2.08
N LEU A 178 13.08 4.56 -0.76
CA LEU A 178 13.82 5.25 0.28
C LEU A 178 14.39 4.22 1.24
N VAL A 179 15.73 4.09 1.34
CA VAL A 179 16.38 3.04 2.14
C VAL A 179 17.52 3.59 2.96
N GLY A 180 17.75 3.00 4.13
CA GLY A 180 18.91 3.26 4.95
C GLY A 180 20.13 2.45 4.48
N ALA A 181 21.31 3.07 4.44
CA ALA A 181 22.56 2.40 4.02
C ALA A 181 22.99 1.27 4.95
N ILE A 182 22.62 1.35 6.22
CA ILE A 182 22.94 0.35 7.25
C ILE A 182 21.71 -0.46 7.70
N ASP A 183 20.68 -0.51 6.87
CA ASP A 183 19.49 -1.34 7.10
C ASP A 183 19.85 -2.83 6.96
N ASN A 184 19.87 -3.55 8.08
CA ASN A 184 20.11 -4.99 8.13
C ASN A 184 18.82 -5.83 8.27
N THR A 185 17.66 -5.18 8.37
CA THR A 185 16.34 -5.82 8.38
C THR A 185 15.83 -6.08 6.94
N ALA A 186 15.92 -5.06 6.08
CA ALA A 186 15.57 -5.13 4.66
C ALA A 186 16.71 -4.51 3.82
N PRO A 187 17.87 -5.17 3.72
CA PRO A 187 19.05 -4.59 3.09
C PRO A 187 18.81 -4.30 1.60
N LEU A 188 19.31 -3.15 1.14
CA LEU A 188 19.18 -2.67 -0.23
C LEU A 188 19.61 -3.70 -1.28
N SER A 189 20.64 -4.50 -1.00
CA SER A 189 21.13 -5.54 -1.91
C SER A 189 20.06 -6.54 -2.37
N ARG A 190 19.03 -6.77 -1.55
CA ARG A 190 17.89 -7.61 -1.93
C ARG A 190 16.95 -6.92 -2.91
N CYS A 191 16.86 -5.60 -2.85
CA CYS A 191 16.12 -4.80 -3.82
C CYS A 191 16.89 -4.68 -5.14
N GLU A 192 18.20 -4.54 -5.09
CA GLU A 192 19.05 -4.45 -6.28
C GLU A 192 18.95 -5.69 -7.17
N MET A 193 18.82 -6.88 -6.59
CA MET A 193 18.60 -8.12 -7.33
C MET A 193 17.35 -8.06 -8.21
N ILE A 194 16.32 -7.33 -7.77
CA ILE A 194 15.05 -7.17 -8.50
C ILE A 194 15.17 -6.00 -9.48
N PHE A 195 15.70 -4.88 -9.01
CA PHE A 195 15.75 -3.64 -9.78
C PHE A 195 16.76 -3.68 -10.94
N ASN A 196 17.81 -4.51 -10.83
CA ASN A 196 18.83 -4.64 -11.87
C ASN A 196 18.33 -5.38 -13.13
N ASP A 197 17.34 -6.25 -12.99
CA ASP A 197 16.77 -7.04 -14.10
C ASP A 197 15.56 -6.38 -14.77
N LEU A 198 15.20 -5.14 -14.36
CA LEU A 198 13.99 -4.48 -14.87
C LEU A 198 14.21 -3.84 -16.25
N PRO A 199 13.34 -4.14 -17.23
CA PRO A 199 13.40 -3.52 -18.55
C PRO A 199 13.03 -2.02 -18.55
N LYS A 200 12.40 -1.50 -17.49
CA LYS A 200 11.85 -0.14 -17.41
C LYS A 200 12.36 0.67 -16.23
N ARG A 201 13.66 0.74 -16.05
CA ARG A 201 14.34 1.49 -14.98
C ARG A 201 13.97 2.98 -14.89
N ASN A 202 13.43 3.56 -15.96
CA ASN A 202 13.19 4.99 -16.07
C ASN A 202 12.14 5.53 -15.09
N LYS A 203 11.32 4.68 -14.47
CA LYS A 203 10.29 5.07 -13.51
C LYS A 203 10.64 4.74 -12.06
N LEU A 204 11.81 4.15 -11.82
CA LEU A 204 12.32 3.84 -10.50
C LEU A 204 13.34 4.88 -10.05
N THR A 205 13.11 5.48 -8.89
CA THR A 205 14.04 6.37 -8.21
C THR A 205 14.41 5.77 -6.87
N VAL A 206 15.69 5.52 -6.62
CA VAL A 206 16.19 5.02 -5.33
C VAL A 206 16.97 6.12 -4.63
N ARG A 207 16.72 6.32 -3.33
CA ARG A 207 17.45 7.21 -2.44
C ARG A 207 17.99 6.39 -1.27
N VAL A 208 19.29 6.50 -1.06
CA VAL A 208 19.99 5.82 0.03
C VAL A 208 20.44 6.86 1.03
N TYR A 209 20.16 6.62 2.32
CA TYR A 209 20.48 7.53 3.41
C TYR A 209 21.59 6.95 4.27
N ASP A 210 22.73 7.65 4.32
CA ASP A 210 23.88 7.26 5.13
C ASP A 210 23.50 7.20 6.61
N ASN A 211 24.09 6.24 7.33
CA ASN A 211 23.87 6.03 8.78
C ASN A 211 22.39 5.90 9.20
N ALA A 212 21.52 5.49 8.28
CA ALA A 212 20.11 5.21 8.55
C ALA A 212 19.85 3.72 8.63
N HIS A 213 19.22 3.29 9.72
CA HIS A 213 18.71 1.94 9.93
C HIS A 213 17.35 1.74 9.29
N HIS A 214 16.77 0.55 9.44
CA HIS A 214 15.35 0.32 9.17
C HIS A 214 14.47 1.22 10.03
N ALA A 215 13.32 1.66 9.51
CA ALA A 215 12.39 2.57 10.18
C ALA A 215 13.01 3.94 10.54
N PHE A 216 13.96 4.44 9.74
CA PHE A 216 14.69 5.68 10.00
C PHE A 216 13.81 6.95 10.05
N ASP A 217 12.62 6.88 9.49
CA ASP A 217 11.64 7.98 9.45
C ASP A 217 10.73 8.03 10.69
N ASN A 218 10.73 6.98 11.52
CA ASN A 218 9.85 6.91 12.68
C ASN A 218 10.45 7.63 13.91
N PHE A 219 10.00 8.86 14.15
CA PHE A 219 10.48 9.73 15.23
C PHE A 219 10.18 9.23 16.65
N THR A 220 9.33 8.22 16.80
CA THR A 220 9.04 7.61 18.12
C THR A 220 10.10 6.62 18.56
N LEU A 221 11.02 6.24 17.68
CA LEU A 221 12.11 5.33 17.96
C LEU A 221 13.35 6.08 18.47
N PRO A 222 14.18 5.43 19.30
CA PRO A 222 15.53 5.92 19.56
C PRO A 222 16.39 5.84 18.28
N ALA A 223 17.59 6.44 18.33
CA ALA A 223 18.51 6.39 17.18
C ALA A 223 18.91 4.95 16.78
N GLU A 224 18.94 4.03 17.73
CA GLU A 224 19.21 2.62 17.50
C GLU A 224 18.47 1.75 18.52
N MET A 225 17.82 0.70 18.04
CA MET A 225 17.15 -0.30 18.86
C MET A 225 17.22 -1.68 18.19
N GLN A 226 17.60 -2.69 18.95
CA GLN A 226 17.51 -4.07 18.48
C GLN A 226 16.03 -4.49 18.43
N TYR A 227 15.64 -4.98 17.29
CA TYR A 227 14.27 -5.42 17.05
C TYR A 227 14.27 -6.86 16.50
N ARG A 228 13.08 -7.43 16.40
CA ARG A 228 12.85 -8.84 16.02
C ARG A 228 13.61 -9.33 14.78
N PHE A 229 13.79 -8.48 13.79
CA PHE A 229 14.37 -8.83 12.49
C PHE A 229 15.68 -8.12 12.18
N GLY A 230 16.19 -7.31 13.09
CA GLY A 230 17.40 -6.52 12.91
C GLY A 230 17.37 -5.23 13.72
N THR A 231 18.22 -4.29 13.34
CA THR A 231 18.30 -2.98 13.99
C THR A 231 17.32 -2.01 13.32
N ILE A 232 16.53 -1.31 14.13
CA ILE A 232 15.66 -0.21 13.71
C ILE A 232 16.07 1.05 14.45
N GLY A 233 15.79 2.24 13.90
CA GLY A 233 16.11 3.46 14.63
C GLY A 233 15.86 4.74 13.83
N TYR A 234 15.49 5.79 14.55
CA TYR A 234 15.22 7.10 13.98
C TYR A 234 16.50 7.82 13.56
N ASN A 235 16.48 8.41 12.37
CA ASN A 235 17.52 9.32 11.90
C ASN A 235 16.86 10.58 11.37
N GLU A 236 16.93 11.67 12.14
CA GLU A 236 16.23 12.93 11.84
C GLU A 236 16.63 13.52 10.48
N ALA A 237 17.92 13.50 10.15
CA ALA A 237 18.41 14.05 8.88
C ALA A 237 17.89 13.23 7.68
N ALA A 238 17.93 11.92 7.78
CA ALA A 238 17.39 11.01 6.77
C ALA A 238 15.87 11.16 6.65
N ALA A 239 15.15 11.21 7.76
CA ALA A 239 13.69 11.37 7.81
C ALA A 239 13.25 12.67 7.12
N LYS A 240 13.84 13.83 7.47
CA LYS A 240 13.55 15.12 6.86
C LYS A 240 13.87 15.16 5.36
N SER A 241 15.00 14.56 4.96
CA SER A 241 15.39 14.48 3.57
C SER A 241 14.43 13.58 2.77
N ALA A 242 14.07 12.43 3.33
CA ALA A 242 13.12 11.51 2.72
C ALA A 242 11.73 12.15 2.54
N TRP A 243 11.22 12.83 3.54
CA TRP A 243 9.94 13.53 3.46
C TRP A 243 9.91 14.60 2.38
N LYS A 244 11.01 15.35 2.22
CA LYS A 244 11.17 16.31 1.12
C LYS A 244 11.15 15.63 -0.25
N GLU A 245 11.81 14.49 -0.42
CA GLU A 245 11.75 13.71 -1.67
C GLU A 245 10.32 13.21 -1.93
N VAL A 246 9.62 12.70 -0.92
CA VAL A 246 8.22 12.26 -1.01
C VAL A 246 7.31 13.38 -1.48
N THR A 247 7.36 14.54 -0.82
CA THR A 247 6.50 15.69 -1.17
C THR A 247 6.76 16.21 -2.58
N ASN A 248 8.01 16.21 -3.03
CA ASN A 248 8.37 16.57 -4.40
C ASN A 248 7.92 15.53 -5.43
N PHE A 249 7.96 14.25 -5.06
CA PHE A 249 7.58 13.15 -5.94
C PHE A 249 6.06 13.09 -6.15
N LEU A 250 5.28 13.31 -5.11
CA LEU A 250 3.82 13.27 -5.15
C LEU A 250 3.16 14.50 -5.77
N ARG A 251 3.89 15.61 -5.93
CA ARG A 251 3.39 16.85 -6.56
C ARG A 251 3.53 16.90 -8.08
N LYS A 252 4.14 15.89 -8.68
CA LYS A 252 4.33 15.79 -10.15
C LYS A 252 3.10 15.26 -10.83
#